data_8d1cc0e3569a87a56f30f44a1121e840
#
_entry.id   8d1cc0e3569a87a56f30f44a1121e840
#
_cell.length_a   1.000
_cell.length_b   1.000
_cell.length_c   1.000
_cell.angle_alpha   90.00
_cell.angle_beta   90.00
_cell.angle_gamma   90.00
#
_symmetry.space_group_name_H-M   'P 1'
#
loop_
_entity.id
_entity.type
_entity.pdbx_description
1 polymer ?
#
loop_
_entity_poly.entity_id
_entity_poly.type
_entity_poly.pdbx_seq_one_letter_code
_entity_poly.pdbx_strand_id
1 'polypeptide(L)'
;AEVASTFFENLVFEDAMQGLDDKQKMVLLHDKINDDISTIFRQIACFNFENELHESVRKEGFVPKEKIAELMNKHMQSYLGNKFEMQEGDGYFFVTWSHIRRFFYVYSYAFGQLVSDSLYEMYKQDKSNIVKIKKFLSAGGSESPENIFKAIGINPDKKFFEKGLKKIERNIATLEKLWILNRRSFK
;
A
#
# COMPACT_ATOMS: atom_id res chain seq x y z
N ALA A 1 -11.45 -0.81 7.94
CA ALA A 1 -11.69 -2.26 7.77
C ALA A 1 -10.37 -2.99 7.50
N GLU A 2 -9.55 -2.50 6.58
CA GLU A 2 -8.35 -3.20 6.08
C GLU A 2 -7.24 -3.39 7.14
N VAL A 3 -7.15 -2.54 8.16
CA VAL A 3 -6.05 -2.56 9.15
C VAL A 3 -5.95 -3.91 9.88
N ALA A 4 -7.09 -4.52 10.23
CA ALA A 4 -7.09 -5.78 10.96
C ALA A 4 -6.54 -6.93 10.10
N SER A 5 -7.07 -7.09 8.88
CA SER A 5 -6.65 -8.16 7.96
C SER A 5 -5.16 -8.07 7.64
N THR A 6 -4.68 -6.89 7.25
CA THR A 6 -3.27 -6.68 6.92
C THR A 6 -2.34 -6.79 8.13
N PHE A 7 -2.80 -6.44 9.34
CA PHE A 7 -1.99 -6.64 10.55
C PHE A 7 -1.76 -8.14 10.83
N PHE A 8 -2.81 -8.95 10.74
CA PHE A 8 -2.68 -10.39 10.93
C PHE A 8 -1.92 -11.07 9.79
N GLU A 9 -2.09 -10.59 8.56
CA GLU A 9 -1.29 -11.03 7.41
C GLU A 9 0.21 -10.86 7.66
N ASN A 10 0.64 -9.73 8.23
CA ASN A 10 2.04 -9.52 8.58
C ASN A 10 2.58 -10.54 9.59
N LEU A 11 1.76 -10.96 10.57
CA LEU A 11 2.16 -12.00 11.53
C LEU A 11 2.31 -13.36 10.84
N VAL A 12 1.34 -13.72 9.99
CA VAL A 12 1.35 -14.99 9.24
C VAL A 12 2.52 -15.02 8.25
N PHE A 13 2.77 -13.91 7.56
CA PHE A 13 3.90 -13.77 6.64
C PHE A 13 5.24 -14.02 7.34
N GLU A 14 5.45 -13.41 8.52
CA GLU A 14 6.68 -13.60 9.28
C GLU A 14 6.87 -15.05 9.74
N ASP A 15 5.80 -15.69 10.19
CA ASP A 15 5.83 -17.10 10.62
C ASP A 15 6.12 -18.02 9.43
N ALA A 16 5.44 -17.81 8.31
CA ALA A 16 5.68 -18.57 7.08
C ALA A 16 7.12 -18.48 6.60
N MET A 17 7.73 -17.28 6.66
CA MET A 17 9.12 -17.07 6.26
C MET A 17 10.14 -17.93 7.04
N GLN A 18 9.83 -18.35 8.27
CA GLN A 18 10.78 -19.10 9.09
C GLN A 18 11.02 -20.53 8.58
N GLY A 19 10.02 -21.14 7.98
CA GLY A 19 10.08 -22.55 7.52
C GLY A 19 10.54 -22.73 6.08
N LEU A 20 10.79 -21.64 5.33
CA LEU A 20 11.07 -21.68 3.90
C LEU A 20 12.57 -21.71 3.59
N ASP A 21 12.94 -22.35 2.47
CA ASP A 21 14.26 -22.20 1.87
C ASP A 21 14.40 -20.82 1.18
N ASP A 22 15.63 -20.49 0.74
CA ASP A 22 15.92 -19.17 0.17
C ASP A 22 15.14 -18.88 -1.13
N LYS A 23 14.87 -19.89 -1.97
CA LYS A 23 14.09 -19.70 -3.21
C LYS A 23 12.62 -19.43 -2.90
N GLN A 24 12.06 -20.19 -1.97
CA GLN A 24 10.69 -19.99 -1.50
C GLN A 24 10.53 -18.63 -0.82
N LYS A 25 11.52 -18.21 0.00
CA LYS A 25 11.56 -16.87 0.60
C LYS A 25 11.57 -15.75 -0.44
N MET A 26 12.36 -15.91 -1.52
CA MET A 26 12.39 -14.93 -2.60
C MET A 26 11.03 -14.77 -3.28
N VAL A 27 10.33 -15.87 -3.55
CA VAL A 27 8.99 -15.84 -4.16
C VAL A 27 8.02 -15.12 -3.22
N LEU A 28 7.96 -15.53 -1.96
CA LEU A 28 7.03 -14.95 -0.98
C LEU A 28 7.30 -13.47 -0.71
N LEU A 29 8.58 -13.06 -0.64
CA LEU A 29 8.98 -11.65 -0.52
C LEU A 29 8.61 -10.84 -1.76
N HIS A 30 8.84 -11.38 -2.96
CA HIS A 30 8.48 -10.72 -4.20
C HIS A 30 6.97 -10.46 -4.25
N ASP A 31 6.15 -11.45 -3.95
CA ASP A 31 4.70 -11.32 -3.96
C ASP A 31 4.24 -10.30 -2.92
N LYS A 32 4.78 -10.36 -1.69
CA LYS A 32 4.46 -9.40 -0.63
C LYS A 32 4.84 -7.96 -1.01
N ILE A 33 6.01 -7.75 -1.59
CA ILE A 33 6.45 -6.41 -2.03
C ILE A 33 5.54 -5.91 -3.15
N ASN A 34 5.19 -6.77 -4.09
CA ASN A 34 4.30 -6.41 -5.21
C ASN A 34 2.91 -6.01 -4.71
N ASP A 35 2.38 -6.73 -3.73
CA ASP A 35 1.11 -6.40 -3.08
C ASP A 35 1.18 -5.09 -2.30
N ASP A 36 2.24 -4.86 -1.53
CA ASP A 36 2.46 -3.61 -0.79
C ASP A 36 2.54 -2.40 -1.75
N ILE A 37 3.28 -2.52 -2.87
CA ILE A 37 3.38 -1.49 -3.92
C ILE A 37 2.00 -1.24 -4.54
N SER A 38 1.28 -2.30 -4.88
CA SER A 38 -0.03 -2.20 -5.49
C SER A 38 -1.05 -1.55 -4.55
N THR A 39 -1.01 -1.91 -3.28
CA THR A 39 -1.97 -1.43 -2.27
C THR A 39 -1.69 0.01 -1.84
N ILE A 40 -0.44 0.45 -1.87
CA ILE A 40 -0.07 1.81 -1.45
C ILE A 40 0.07 2.72 -2.67
N PHE A 41 1.08 2.47 -3.51
CA PHE A 41 1.49 3.45 -4.53
C PHE A 41 0.51 3.52 -5.70
N ARG A 42 0.04 2.38 -6.21
CA ARG A 42 -0.98 2.37 -7.27
C ARG A 42 -2.29 2.99 -6.78
N GLN A 43 -2.70 2.72 -5.54
CA GLN A 43 -3.95 3.29 -5.03
C GLN A 43 -3.84 4.80 -4.80
N ILE A 44 -2.66 5.31 -4.41
CA ILE A 44 -2.40 6.75 -4.34
C ILE A 44 -2.43 7.36 -5.75
N ALA A 45 -1.85 6.70 -6.76
CA ALA A 45 -1.91 7.16 -8.14
C ALA A 45 -3.36 7.20 -8.65
N CYS A 46 -4.16 6.17 -8.37
CA CYS A 46 -5.59 6.15 -8.67
C CYS A 46 -6.37 7.28 -7.97
N PHE A 47 -6.09 7.55 -6.71
CA PHE A 47 -6.70 8.64 -5.95
C PHE A 47 -6.36 10.01 -6.55
N ASN A 48 -5.11 10.22 -6.91
CA ASN A 48 -4.66 11.47 -7.54
C ASN A 48 -5.30 11.65 -8.93
N PHE A 49 -5.40 10.58 -9.72
CA PHE A 49 -6.13 10.58 -10.97
C PHE A 49 -7.60 10.99 -10.77
N GLU A 50 -8.28 10.39 -9.80
CA GLU A 50 -9.68 10.68 -9.52
C GLU A 50 -9.89 12.14 -9.10
N ASN A 51 -9.02 12.69 -8.26
CA ASN A 51 -9.04 14.10 -7.88
C ASN A 51 -8.90 15.02 -9.10
N GLU A 52 -7.87 14.81 -9.93
CA GLU A 52 -7.62 15.64 -11.11
C GLU A 52 -8.75 15.51 -12.16
N LEU A 53 -9.30 14.32 -12.33
CA LEU A 53 -10.46 14.10 -13.20
C LEU A 53 -11.67 14.90 -12.72
N HIS A 54 -12.00 14.80 -11.42
CA HIS A 54 -13.15 15.53 -10.86
C HIS A 54 -12.95 17.05 -10.92
N GLU A 55 -11.73 17.55 -10.73
CA GLU A 55 -11.39 18.97 -10.89
C GLU A 55 -11.59 19.41 -12.36
N SER A 56 -11.09 18.62 -13.30
CA SER A 56 -11.23 18.89 -14.72
C SER A 56 -12.71 18.94 -15.15
N VAL A 57 -13.51 17.96 -14.71
CA VAL A 57 -14.96 17.95 -15.02
C VAL A 57 -15.68 19.15 -14.42
N ARG A 58 -15.37 19.53 -13.18
CA ARG A 58 -15.97 20.74 -12.57
C ARG A 58 -15.59 22.04 -13.29
N LYS A 59 -14.38 22.10 -13.81
CA LYS A 59 -13.85 23.31 -14.51
C LYS A 59 -14.33 23.40 -15.95
N GLU A 60 -14.34 22.28 -16.67
CA GLU A 60 -14.54 22.22 -18.12
C GLU A 60 -15.95 21.75 -18.51
N GLY A 61 -16.71 21.15 -17.57
CA GLY A 61 -18.02 20.56 -17.79
C GLY A 61 -17.98 19.19 -18.46
N PHE A 62 -17.17 19.03 -19.49
CA PHE A 62 -16.98 17.78 -20.24
C PHE A 62 -15.50 17.51 -20.46
N VAL A 63 -15.07 16.29 -20.23
CA VAL A 63 -13.70 15.83 -20.48
C VAL A 63 -13.75 14.65 -21.46
N PRO A 64 -13.13 14.76 -22.65
CA PRO A 64 -13.07 13.67 -23.62
C PRO A 64 -12.37 12.43 -23.05
N LYS A 65 -12.76 11.25 -23.53
CA LYS A 65 -12.19 9.96 -23.05
C LYS A 65 -10.66 9.88 -23.25
N GLU A 66 -10.16 10.46 -24.32
CA GLU A 66 -8.73 10.53 -24.63
C GLU A 66 -7.99 11.32 -23.56
N LYS A 67 -8.55 12.46 -23.14
CA LYS A 67 -8.02 13.27 -22.05
C LYS A 67 -8.05 12.53 -20.70
N ILE A 68 -9.11 11.76 -20.44
CA ILE A 68 -9.21 10.92 -19.25
C ILE A 68 -8.11 9.85 -19.27
N ALA A 69 -7.86 9.22 -20.44
CA ALA A 69 -6.79 8.23 -20.61
C ALA A 69 -5.40 8.83 -20.39
N GLU A 70 -5.15 10.05 -20.90
CA GLU A 70 -3.89 10.79 -20.64
C GLU A 70 -3.68 11.05 -19.15
N LEU A 71 -4.72 11.50 -18.43
CA LEU A 71 -4.66 11.71 -16.99
C LEU A 71 -4.37 10.40 -16.25
N MET A 72 -5.00 9.30 -16.64
CA MET A 72 -4.75 7.99 -16.05
C MET A 72 -3.29 7.56 -16.27
N ASN A 73 -2.77 7.64 -17.49
CA ASN A 73 -1.39 7.32 -17.82
C ASN A 73 -0.41 8.19 -17.01
N LYS A 74 -0.67 9.50 -16.91
CA LYS A 74 0.15 10.41 -16.10
C LYS A 74 0.31 9.92 -14.66
N HIS A 75 -0.80 9.57 -14.01
CA HIS A 75 -0.77 9.14 -12.62
C HIS A 75 -0.21 7.74 -12.45
N MET A 76 -0.50 6.80 -13.36
CA MET A 76 0.11 5.46 -13.34
C MET A 76 1.64 5.55 -13.53
N GLN A 77 2.10 6.34 -14.49
CA GLN A 77 3.53 6.57 -14.72
C GLN A 77 4.25 7.13 -13.48
N SER A 78 3.54 7.94 -12.67
CA SER A 78 4.14 8.58 -11.49
C SER A 78 4.64 7.57 -10.44
N TYR A 79 4.01 6.39 -10.33
CA TYR A 79 4.47 5.36 -9.39
C TYR A 79 5.30 4.26 -10.07
N LEU A 80 5.07 4.00 -11.35
CA LEU A 80 5.83 3.00 -12.10
C LEU A 80 7.25 3.47 -12.44
N GLY A 81 7.47 4.78 -12.51
CA GLY A 81 8.76 5.36 -12.84
C GLY A 81 9.14 5.15 -14.30
N ASN A 82 10.41 5.35 -14.63
CA ASN A 82 10.93 5.30 -16.00
C ASN A 82 11.32 3.89 -16.50
N LYS A 83 11.04 2.86 -15.73
CA LYS A 83 11.32 1.47 -16.11
C LYS A 83 10.16 0.82 -16.86
N PHE A 84 9.00 1.47 -16.83
CA PHE A 84 7.79 1.04 -17.52
C PHE A 84 7.42 2.08 -18.57
N GLU A 85 7.17 1.62 -19.79
CA GLU A 85 6.67 2.44 -20.88
C GLU A 85 5.15 2.28 -20.96
N MET A 86 4.43 3.38 -20.71
CA MET A 86 2.97 3.39 -20.80
C MET A 86 2.55 3.51 -22.26
N GLN A 87 1.67 2.62 -22.69
CA GLN A 87 1.04 2.70 -23.99
C GLN A 87 -0.25 3.53 -23.91
N GLU A 88 -0.70 4.08 -25.03
CA GLU A 88 -1.94 4.85 -25.08
C GLU A 88 -3.14 4.05 -24.53
N GLY A 89 -3.21 2.76 -24.85
CA GLY A 89 -4.28 1.85 -24.41
C GLY A 89 -4.33 1.65 -22.90
N ASP A 90 -3.21 1.77 -22.18
CA ASP A 90 -3.13 1.57 -20.74
C ASP A 90 -3.93 2.63 -19.97
N GLY A 91 -4.06 3.83 -20.56
CA GLY A 91 -4.85 4.92 -20.00
C GLY A 91 -6.34 4.63 -19.86
N TYR A 92 -6.85 3.63 -20.57
CA TYR A 92 -8.25 3.21 -20.45
C TYR A 92 -8.52 2.23 -19.31
N PHE A 93 -7.54 1.95 -18.44
CA PHE A 93 -7.71 1.13 -17.24
C PHE A 93 -8.90 1.56 -16.37
N PHE A 94 -9.22 2.85 -16.32
CA PHE A 94 -10.36 3.38 -15.57
C PHE A 94 -11.70 2.77 -15.99
N VAL A 95 -11.83 2.26 -17.22
CA VAL A 95 -13.07 1.65 -17.72
C VAL A 95 -13.40 0.37 -16.95
N THR A 96 -12.39 -0.43 -16.65
CA THR A 96 -12.50 -1.70 -15.91
C THR A 96 -12.35 -1.52 -14.41
N TRP A 97 -11.79 -0.40 -13.97
CA TRP A 97 -11.54 -0.11 -12.56
C TRP A 97 -12.83 0.28 -11.82
N SER A 98 -13.43 -0.68 -11.15
CA SER A 98 -14.74 -0.51 -10.49
C SER A 98 -14.78 0.56 -9.41
N HIS A 99 -13.63 0.82 -8.75
CA HIS A 99 -13.53 1.76 -7.63
C HIS A 99 -13.75 3.22 -8.03
N ILE A 100 -13.54 3.59 -9.30
CA ILE A 100 -13.87 4.94 -9.79
C ILE A 100 -15.35 5.31 -9.60
N ARG A 101 -16.21 4.29 -9.43
CA ARG A 101 -17.66 4.48 -9.18
C ARG A 101 -18.00 4.61 -7.69
N ARG A 102 -17.00 4.59 -6.80
CA ARG A 102 -17.15 4.66 -5.34
C ARG A 102 -16.57 5.93 -4.74
N PHE A 103 -16.33 6.94 -5.52
CA PHE A 103 -15.85 8.27 -5.16
C PHE A 103 -14.77 8.29 -4.08
N PHE A 104 -13.53 8.45 -4.50
CA PHE A 104 -12.37 8.64 -3.63
C PHE A 104 -12.12 7.52 -2.60
N TYR A 105 -12.70 6.34 -2.78
CA TYR A 105 -12.59 5.26 -1.80
C TYR A 105 -11.16 4.71 -1.64
N VAL A 106 -10.36 4.75 -2.72
CA VAL A 106 -9.11 3.98 -2.81
C VAL A 106 -7.99 4.46 -1.88
N TYR A 107 -8.05 5.68 -1.36
CA TYR A 107 -7.11 6.13 -0.33
C TYR A 107 -7.14 5.24 0.91
N SER A 108 -8.29 4.62 1.19
CA SER A 108 -8.49 3.76 2.36
C SER A 108 -7.58 2.52 2.34
N TYR A 109 -7.19 2.04 1.17
CA TYR A 109 -6.25 0.93 1.03
C TYR A 109 -4.84 1.33 1.47
N ALA A 110 -4.31 2.41 0.89
CA ALA A 110 -2.99 2.92 1.27
C ALA A 110 -2.93 3.31 2.76
N PHE A 111 -3.98 3.99 3.25
CA PHE A 111 -4.08 4.36 4.66
C PHE A 111 -4.13 3.13 5.56
N GLY A 112 -4.98 2.15 5.25
CA GLY A 112 -5.12 0.92 6.01
C GLY A 112 -3.83 0.11 6.06
N GLN A 113 -3.15 -0.06 4.93
CA GLN A 113 -1.87 -0.76 4.84
C GLN A 113 -0.79 -0.07 5.66
N LEU A 114 -0.61 1.25 5.49
CA LEU A 114 0.41 2.01 6.22
C LEU A 114 0.16 2.04 7.73
N VAL A 115 -1.10 2.15 8.16
CA VAL A 115 -1.46 2.04 9.59
C VAL A 115 -1.11 0.66 10.12
N SER A 116 -1.53 -0.39 9.42
CA SER A 116 -1.25 -1.78 9.78
C SER A 116 0.25 -2.04 9.92
N ASP A 117 1.02 -1.68 8.91
CA ASP A 117 2.46 -1.87 8.89
C ASP A 117 3.16 -1.09 10.00
N SER A 118 2.70 0.16 10.28
CA SER A 118 3.26 0.96 11.37
C SER A 118 2.94 0.39 12.75
N LEU A 119 1.72 -0.11 12.96
CA LEU A 119 1.34 -0.81 14.19
C LEU A 119 2.13 -2.11 14.36
N TYR A 120 2.34 -2.85 13.27
CA TYR A 120 3.15 -4.06 13.27
C TYR A 120 4.61 -3.77 13.66
N GLU A 121 5.22 -2.73 13.10
CA GLU A 121 6.56 -2.29 13.46
C GLU A 121 6.65 -1.90 14.95
N MET A 122 5.66 -1.21 15.47
CA MET A 122 5.61 -0.90 16.89
C MET A 122 5.51 -2.15 17.75
N TYR A 123 4.73 -3.15 17.34
CA TYR A 123 4.64 -4.45 18.01
C TYR A 123 5.95 -5.22 17.96
N LYS A 124 6.67 -5.17 16.83
CA LYS A 124 7.99 -5.80 16.69
C LYS A 124 9.03 -5.17 17.61
N GLN A 125 9.01 -3.85 17.75
CA GLN A 125 9.92 -3.12 18.61
C GLN A 125 9.65 -3.37 20.11
N ASP A 126 8.36 -3.40 20.48
CA ASP A 126 7.92 -3.64 21.85
C ASP A 126 6.57 -4.39 21.83
N LYS A 127 6.62 -5.66 22.26
CA LYS A 127 5.44 -6.55 22.33
C LYS A 127 4.33 -6.02 23.24
N SER A 128 4.64 -5.16 24.21
CA SER A 128 3.64 -4.53 25.10
C SER A 128 2.63 -3.66 24.34
N ASN A 129 2.99 -3.16 23.14
CA ASN A 129 2.09 -2.40 22.26
C ASN A 129 0.88 -3.22 21.80
N ILE A 130 0.88 -4.55 22.00
CA ILE A 130 -0.31 -5.38 21.70
C ILE A 130 -1.57 -4.89 22.42
N VAL A 131 -1.44 -4.30 23.63
CA VAL A 131 -2.56 -3.74 24.36
C VAL A 131 -3.20 -2.56 23.62
N LYS A 132 -2.36 -1.67 23.07
CA LYS A 132 -2.80 -0.54 22.25
C LYS A 132 -3.44 -1.01 20.95
N ILE A 133 -2.84 -2.00 20.30
CA ILE A 133 -3.33 -2.56 19.03
C ILE A 133 -4.68 -3.23 19.23
N LYS A 134 -4.84 -4.04 20.28
CA LYS A 134 -6.15 -4.63 20.62
C LYS A 134 -7.20 -3.56 20.86
N LYS A 135 -6.87 -2.50 21.59
CA LYS A 135 -7.79 -1.37 21.82
C LYS A 135 -8.15 -0.67 20.51
N PHE A 136 -7.18 -0.45 19.62
CA PHE A 136 -7.42 0.13 18.30
C PHE A 136 -8.37 -0.73 17.46
N LEU A 137 -8.11 -2.03 17.36
CA LEU A 137 -8.93 -2.96 16.58
C LEU A 137 -10.34 -3.11 17.17
N SER A 138 -10.46 -3.14 18.50
CA SER A 138 -11.76 -3.23 19.18
C SER A 138 -12.63 -1.99 19.03
N ALA A 139 -12.03 -0.83 18.75
CA ALA A 139 -12.79 0.40 18.51
C ALA A 139 -13.57 0.34 17.18
N GLY A 140 -13.07 -0.41 16.19
CA GLY A 140 -13.74 -0.57 14.88
C GLY A 140 -14.04 0.79 14.26
N GLY A 141 -15.32 1.05 13.99
CA GLY A 141 -15.84 2.32 13.47
C GLY A 141 -16.66 3.13 14.49
N SER A 142 -16.49 2.92 15.80
CA SER A 142 -17.28 3.58 16.84
C SER A 142 -16.97 5.07 16.99
N GLU A 143 -15.78 5.48 16.57
CA GLU A 143 -15.28 6.86 16.69
C GLU A 143 -14.56 7.27 15.40
N SER A 144 -14.26 8.58 15.29
CA SER A 144 -13.40 9.05 14.21
C SER A 144 -12.00 8.45 14.32
N PRO A 145 -11.28 8.23 13.20
CA PRO A 145 -9.90 7.74 13.23
C PRO A 145 -8.99 8.55 14.16
N GLU A 146 -9.14 9.87 14.16
CA GLU A 146 -8.39 10.77 15.04
C GLU A 146 -8.60 10.44 16.52
N ASN A 147 -9.85 10.25 16.95
CA ASN A 147 -10.20 9.91 18.32
C ASN A 147 -9.68 8.53 18.71
N ILE A 148 -9.74 7.56 17.80
CA ILE A 148 -9.23 6.20 18.02
C ILE A 148 -7.71 6.23 18.23
N PHE A 149 -6.98 6.94 17.39
CA PHE A 149 -5.53 7.09 17.55
C PHE A 149 -5.16 7.80 18.85
N LYS A 150 -5.85 8.88 19.17
CA LYS A 150 -5.67 9.62 20.44
C LYS A 150 -5.93 8.73 21.66
N ALA A 151 -6.96 7.89 21.61
CA ALA A 151 -7.32 6.98 22.71
C ALA A 151 -6.25 5.91 23.00
N ILE A 152 -5.39 5.60 22.03
CA ILE A 152 -4.26 4.66 22.20
C ILE A 152 -2.92 5.36 22.36
N GLY A 153 -2.92 6.72 22.41
CA GLY A 153 -1.71 7.52 22.59
C GLY A 153 -0.76 7.46 21.37
N ILE A 154 -1.30 7.33 20.18
CA ILE A 154 -0.54 7.38 18.91
C ILE A 154 -0.93 8.64 18.15
N ASN A 155 0.06 9.36 17.62
CA ASN A 155 -0.15 10.42 16.65
C ASN A 155 0.13 9.85 15.25
N PRO A 156 -0.88 9.81 14.34
CA PRO A 156 -0.69 9.34 12.97
C PRO A 156 -0.04 10.42 12.10
N ASP A 157 1.14 10.87 12.50
CA ASP A 157 1.96 11.83 11.77
C ASP A 157 2.86 11.15 10.73
N LYS A 158 3.63 11.96 10.01
CA LYS A 158 4.59 11.49 9.02
C LYS A 158 5.54 10.41 9.58
N LYS A 159 6.03 10.60 10.82
CA LYS A 159 6.96 9.64 11.45
C LYS A 159 6.30 8.30 11.74
N PHE A 160 5.01 8.31 12.06
CA PHE A 160 4.24 7.07 12.24
C PHE A 160 4.15 6.30 10.92
N PHE A 161 3.75 6.94 9.81
CA PHE A 161 3.62 6.28 8.51
C PHE A 161 4.97 5.86 7.90
N GLU A 162 6.04 6.60 8.15
CA GLU A 162 7.40 6.21 7.73
C GLU A 162 7.84 4.86 8.30
N LYS A 163 7.31 4.43 9.45
CA LYS A 163 7.61 3.09 9.98
C LYS A 163 7.11 1.98 9.05
N GLY A 164 5.89 2.14 8.52
CA GLY A 164 5.32 1.20 7.56
C GLY A 164 6.13 1.16 6.26
N LEU A 165 6.51 2.32 5.72
CA LEU A 165 7.34 2.39 4.51
C LEU A 165 8.71 1.73 4.71
N LYS A 166 9.36 1.94 5.85
CA LYS A 166 10.65 1.28 6.17
C LYS A 166 10.55 -0.24 6.22
N LYS A 167 9.39 -0.80 6.55
CA LYS A 167 9.16 -2.25 6.46
C LYS A 167 9.29 -2.72 5.01
N ILE A 168 8.67 -2.01 4.06
CA ILE A 168 8.76 -2.34 2.63
C ILE A 168 10.21 -2.23 2.14
N GLU A 169 10.92 -1.17 2.50
CA GLU A 169 12.34 -1.00 2.18
C GLU A 169 13.19 -2.18 2.69
N ARG A 170 12.92 -2.66 3.91
CA ARG A 170 13.63 -3.83 4.45
C ARG A 170 13.29 -5.12 3.70
N ASN A 171 12.05 -5.30 3.29
CA ASN A 171 11.66 -6.47 2.49
C ASN A 171 12.39 -6.45 1.14
N ILE A 172 12.48 -5.30 0.48
CA ILE A 172 13.24 -5.13 -0.77
C ILE A 172 14.72 -5.46 -0.55
N ALA A 173 15.35 -4.89 0.47
CA ALA A 173 16.75 -5.16 0.77
C ALA A 173 17.01 -6.64 1.08
N THR A 174 16.06 -7.31 1.74
CA THR A 174 16.14 -8.75 2.02
C THR A 174 16.02 -9.57 0.74
N LEU A 175 15.10 -9.23 -0.15
CA LEU A 175 14.95 -9.88 -1.45
C LEU A 175 16.21 -9.73 -2.31
N GLU A 176 16.77 -8.52 -2.38
CA GLU A 176 18.01 -8.24 -3.11
C GLU A 176 19.19 -9.08 -2.58
N LYS A 177 19.32 -9.16 -1.26
CA LYS A 177 20.36 -9.98 -0.62
C LYS A 177 20.22 -11.47 -0.98
N LEU A 178 19.00 -12.01 -0.87
CA LEU A 178 18.72 -13.40 -1.24
C LEU A 178 19.00 -13.65 -2.73
N TRP A 179 18.61 -12.72 -3.59
CA TRP A 179 18.88 -12.80 -5.03
C TRP A 179 20.37 -12.85 -5.35
N ILE A 180 21.18 -11.98 -4.74
CA ILE A 180 22.63 -11.94 -4.96
C ILE A 180 23.28 -13.24 -4.49
N LEU A 181 22.87 -13.78 -3.34
CA LEU A 181 23.43 -15.03 -2.82
C LEU A 181 23.09 -16.22 -3.72
N ASN A 182 21.84 -16.31 -4.18
CA ASN A 182 21.40 -17.43 -5.02
C ASN A 182 21.87 -17.34 -6.47
N ARG A 183 22.12 -16.14 -7.02
CA ARG A 183 22.65 -15.97 -8.38
C ARG A 183 23.99 -16.67 -8.59
N ARG A 184 24.77 -16.89 -7.54
CA ARG A 184 26.04 -17.64 -7.58
C ARG A 184 25.83 -19.15 -7.70
N SER A 185 24.67 -19.65 -7.36
CA SER A 185 24.32 -21.09 -7.41
C SER A 185 23.71 -21.50 -8.77
N PHE A 186 23.45 -20.54 -9.65
CA PHE A 186 22.91 -20.78 -11.02
C PHE A 186 24.01 -20.73 -12.12
N LYS A 187 25.27 -20.64 -11.72
CA LYS A 187 26.44 -20.86 -12.59
C LYS A 187 27.04 -22.22 -12.33
#